data_233dee2a3544efa39c39639a059cf9aa
#
_entry.id   233dee2a3544efa39c39639a059cf9aa
#
_cell.length_a   1.000
_cell.length_b   1.000
_cell.length_c   1.000
_cell.angle_alpha   90.00
_cell.angle_beta   90.00
_cell.angle_gamma   90.00
#
_symmetry.space_group_name_H-M   'P 1'
#
loop_
_entity.id
_entity.type
_entity.pdbx_description
1 polymer ?
#
loop_
_entity_poly.entity_id
_entity_poly.type
_entity_poly.pdbx_seq_one_letter_code
_entity_poly.pdbx_strand_id
1 'polypeptide(L)'
;MEIKKLLSGIKVGNCETCKNENCNGKLNYDSLCSNVNYLKEYGEQNYEKNRETFKELKKIMGEQKPAIFSFGCGVGFDYIGATENFGSKVIYYPIDECRWAIMDTENYKNFEPKLPKRIIKFNDGIMLLSMTPNNAVLCFFNSLFTISQNTDLKNKLLLALKSKNNFYFVCDFTVNNNFHLPTVEQDFIYDLLKALKIKFTFKKFDILDGKGIIILGNKR
;
A
#
# COMPACT_ATOMS: atom_id res chain seq x y z
N MET A 1 -3.66 -12.53 -12.73
CA MET A 1 -4.71 -13.57 -12.91
C MET A 1 -5.52 -13.91 -11.68
N GLU A 2 -5.06 -13.58 -10.49
CA GLU A 2 -5.77 -13.84 -9.23
C GLU A 2 -7.02 -12.97 -9.06
N ILE A 3 -7.02 -11.76 -9.60
CA ILE A 3 -8.16 -10.83 -9.48
C ILE A 3 -9.40 -11.32 -10.21
N LYS A 4 -9.24 -11.96 -11.38
CA LYS A 4 -10.36 -12.55 -12.10
C LYS A 4 -11.06 -13.65 -11.28
N LYS A 5 -10.30 -14.41 -10.46
CA LYS A 5 -10.87 -15.39 -9.55
C LYS A 5 -11.66 -14.71 -8.43
N LEU A 6 -11.11 -13.64 -7.84
CA LEU A 6 -11.82 -12.87 -6.82
C LEU A 6 -13.15 -12.33 -7.33
N LEU A 7 -13.18 -11.84 -8.56
CA LEU A 7 -14.34 -11.22 -9.17
C LEU A 7 -15.32 -12.22 -9.83
N SER A 8 -14.91 -13.49 -10.00
CA SER A 8 -15.74 -14.49 -10.66
C SER A 8 -16.99 -14.79 -9.83
N GLY A 9 -18.16 -14.70 -10.47
CA GLY A 9 -19.44 -14.97 -9.83
C GLY A 9 -19.98 -13.86 -8.92
N ILE A 10 -19.25 -12.76 -8.71
CA ILE A 10 -19.83 -11.60 -8.03
C ILE A 10 -20.83 -10.95 -8.98
N LYS A 11 -22.12 -11.14 -8.69
CA LYS A 11 -23.19 -10.48 -9.41
C LYS A 11 -23.30 -9.05 -8.89
N VAL A 12 -22.82 -8.10 -9.67
CA VAL A 12 -23.13 -6.68 -9.46
C VAL A 12 -24.44 -6.45 -10.18
N GLY A 13 -25.53 -6.25 -9.44
CA GLY A 13 -26.81 -5.85 -10.03
C GLY A 13 -26.64 -4.57 -10.85
N ASN A 14 -27.61 -4.26 -11.71
CA ASN A 14 -27.66 -2.95 -12.37
C ASN A 14 -27.69 -1.87 -11.28
N CYS A 15 -26.53 -1.40 -10.89
CA CYS A 15 -26.37 -0.40 -9.85
C CYS A 15 -26.84 0.94 -10.46
N GLU A 16 -28.11 1.29 -10.25
CA GLU A 16 -28.62 2.60 -10.65
C GLU A 16 -27.81 3.72 -10.00
N THR A 17 -27.31 3.51 -8.79
CA THR A 17 -26.40 4.41 -8.09
C THR A 17 -25.10 4.64 -8.85
N CYS A 18 -24.52 3.61 -9.48
CA CYS A 18 -23.33 3.77 -10.33
C CYS A 18 -23.62 4.41 -11.68
N LYS A 19 -24.88 4.37 -12.15
CA LYS A 19 -25.30 5.07 -13.37
C LYS A 19 -25.64 6.54 -13.13
N ASN A 20 -26.16 6.86 -11.95
CA ASN A 20 -26.67 8.19 -11.60
C ASN A 20 -25.71 9.04 -10.79
N GLU A 21 -24.88 8.43 -9.97
CA GLU A 21 -23.73 9.12 -9.44
C GLU A 21 -22.69 9.15 -10.54
N ASN A 22 -22.47 10.33 -11.09
CA ASN A 22 -21.14 10.67 -11.59
C ASN A 22 -20.19 10.27 -10.46
N CYS A 23 -19.69 9.05 -10.49
CA CYS A 23 -18.56 8.61 -9.71
C CYS A 23 -17.37 9.40 -10.27
N ASN A 24 -17.30 10.71 -10.07
CA ASN A 24 -16.30 11.67 -10.57
C ASN A 24 -14.87 11.16 -10.35
N GLY A 25 -14.56 9.93 -10.77
CA GLY A 25 -13.34 9.20 -10.51
C GLY A 25 -13.11 8.84 -9.04
N LYS A 26 -14.07 9.10 -8.12
CA LYS A 26 -13.93 8.75 -6.70
C LYS A 26 -14.47 7.35 -6.45
N LEU A 27 -13.59 6.48 -5.96
CA LEU A 27 -13.95 5.15 -5.49
C LEU A 27 -14.90 5.25 -4.30
N ASN A 28 -16.07 4.63 -4.40
CA ASN A 28 -16.98 4.46 -3.28
C ASN A 28 -16.70 3.12 -2.58
N TYR A 29 -16.09 3.17 -1.41
CA TYR A 29 -15.67 2.00 -0.65
C TYR A 29 -16.82 1.14 -0.16
N ASP A 30 -17.98 1.74 0.14
CA ASP A 30 -19.17 1.07 0.64
C ASP A 30 -20.01 0.44 -0.48
N SER A 31 -19.67 0.69 -1.75
CA SER A 31 -20.36 0.16 -2.92
C SER A 31 -19.61 -1.03 -3.51
N LEU A 32 -20.23 -2.21 -3.44
CA LEU A 32 -19.69 -3.42 -4.08
C LEU A 32 -19.50 -3.24 -5.58
N CYS A 33 -20.43 -2.56 -6.25
CA CYS A 33 -20.32 -2.26 -7.68
C CYS A 33 -19.10 -1.40 -8.00
N SER A 34 -18.89 -0.33 -7.24
CA SER A 34 -17.73 0.54 -7.39
C SER A 34 -16.43 -0.22 -7.13
N ASN A 35 -16.37 -1.06 -6.10
CA ASN A 35 -15.21 -1.88 -5.80
C ASN A 35 -14.89 -2.85 -6.94
N VAL A 36 -15.90 -3.56 -7.46
CA VAL A 36 -15.73 -4.52 -8.58
C VAL A 36 -15.24 -3.83 -9.84
N ASN A 37 -15.80 -2.66 -10.18
CA ASN A 37 -15.39 -1.91 -11.36
C ASN A 37 -13.95 -1.40 -11.22
N TYR A 38 -13.59 -0.84 -10.06
CA TYR A 38 -12.22 -0.43 -9.78
C TYR A 38 -11.23 -1.59 -9.90
N LEU A 39 -11.56 -2.75 -9.32
CA LEU A 39 -10.69 -3.91 -9.37
C LEU A 39 -10.58 -4.53 -10.76
N LYS A 40 -11.62 -4.44 -11.60
CA LYS A 40 -11.55 -4.85 -13.00
C LYS A 40 -10.60 -3.97 -13.81
N GLU A 41 -10.58 -2.69 -13.51
CA GLU A 41 -9.77 -1.70 -14.23
C GLU A 41 -8.31 -1.69 -13.77
N TYR A 42 -8.10 -1.63 -12.46
CA TYR A 42 -6.76 -1.38 -11.88
C TYR A 42 -6.18 -2.56 -11.10
N GLY A 43 -7.00 -3.54 -10.75
CA GLY A 43 -6.61 -4.55 -9.76
C GLY A 43 -5.42 -5.42 -10.22
N GLU A 44 -5.42 -5.90 -11.45
CA GLU A 44 -4.34 -6.76 -11.97
C GLU A 44 -3.02 -5.98 -12.07
N GLN A 45 -3.09 -4.75 -12.54
CA GLN A 45 -1.93 -3.86 -12.63
C GLN A 45 -1.36 -3.57 -11.24
N ASN A 46 -2.21 -3.22 -10.27
CA ASN A 46 -1.77 -2.96 -8.90
C ASN A 46 -1.14 -4.20 -8.25
N TYR A 47 -1.73 -5.38 -8.45
CA TYR A 47 -1.17 -6.64 -7.97
C TYR A 47 0.24 -6.90 -8.53
N GLU A 48 0.42 -6.79 -9.83
CA GLU A 48 1.72 -7.02 -10.47
C GLU A 48 2.77 -5.99 -10.03
N LYS A 49 2.39 -4.72 -9.92
CA LYS A 49 3.26 -3.66 -9.39
C LYS A 49 3.73 -3.98 -7.97
N ASN A 50 2.79 -4.36 -7.10
CA ASN A 50 3.12 -4.70 -5.72
C ASN A 50 4.06 -5.90 -5.65
N ARG A 51 3.81 -6.94 -6.44
CA ARG A 51 4.64 -8.13 -6.51
C ARG A 51 6.07 -7.81 -6.92
N GLU A 52 6.27 -7.06 -8.00
CA GLU A 52 7.60 -6.67 -8.46
C GLU A 52 8.31 -5.75 -7.45
N THR A 53 7.58 -4.86 -6.80
CA THR A 53 8.12 -4.00 -5.74
C THR A 53 8.66 -4.83 -4.57
N PHE A 54 7.92 -5.82 -4.09
CA PHE A 54 8.39 -6.70 -3.01
C PHE A 54 9.55 -7.60 -3.43
N LYS A 55 9.60 -8.00 -4.68
CA LYS A 55 10.74 -8.73 -5.25
C LYS A 55 12.03 -7.89 -5.21
N GLU A 56 11.95 -6.60 -5.56
CA GLU A 56 13.09 -5.70 -5.45
C GLU A 56 13.46 -5.42 -3.99
N LEU A 57 12.48 -5.26 -3.11
CA LEU A 57 12.71 -5.10 -1.68
C LEU A 57 13.42 -6.32 -1.08
N LYS A 58 13.01 -7.55 -1.46
CA LYS A 58 13.68 -8.79 -1.01
C LYS A 58 15.16 -8.83 -1.39
N LYS A 59 15.52 -8.33 -2.58
CA LYS A 59 16.93 -8.24 -2.98
C LYS A 59 17.75 -7.32 -2.06
N ILE A 60 17.13 -6.25 -1.56
CA ILE A 60 17.76 -5.30 -0.64
C ILE A 60 17.85 -5.86 0.78
N MET A 61 16.76 -6.46 1.26
CA MET A 61 16.65 -6.95 2.64
C MET A 61 17.33 -8.31 2.87
N GLY A 62 17.55 -9.09 1.81
CA GLY A 62 18.09 -10.45 1.92
C GLY A 62 17.16 -11.35 2.75
N GLU A 63 17.72 -12.02 3.75
CA GLU A 63 16.97 -12.95 4.63
C GLU A 63 16.28 -12.26 5.82
N GLN A 64 16.32 -10.92 5.90
CA GLN A 64 15.62 -10.19 6.96
C GLN A 64 14.12 -10.37 6.81
N LYS A 65 13.45 -10.52 7.96
CA LYS A 65 11.98 -10.60 8.01
C LYS A 65 11.41 -9.21 8.23
N PRO A 66 10.65 -8.67 7.27
CA PRO A 66 10.04 -7.36 7.43
C PRO A 66 8.81 -7.42 8.33
N ALA A 67 8.55 -6.30 9.02
CA ALA A 67 7.22 -5.94 9.50
C ALA A 67 6.66 -4.90 8.54
N ILE A 68 5.66 -5.29 7.76
CA ILE A 68 5.11 -4.49 6.66
C ILE A 68 3.90 -3.72 7.16
N PHE A 69 3.94 -2.41 7.02
CA PHE A 69 2.87 -1.47 7.31
C PHE A 69 2.35 -0.92 5.99
N SER A 70 1.27 -1.49 5.49
CA SER A 70 0.69 -1.07 4.20
C SER A 70 -0.38 -0.01 4.41
N PHE A 71 -0.03 1.23 4.17
CA PHE A 71 -0.91 2.38 4.28
C PHE A 71 -1.73 2.58 3.01
N GLY A 72 -3.06 2.56 3.13
CA GLY A 72 -3.98 2.55 2.00
C GLY A 72 -3.98 1.21 1.28
N CYS A 73 -3.95 0.11 2.04
CA CYS A 73 -3.82 -1.25 1.51
C CYS A 73 -5.00 -1.69 0.63
N GLY A 74 -6.12 -0.98 0.66
CA GLY A 74 -7.31 -1.35 -0.08
C GLY A 74 -7.79 -2.75 0.28
N VAL A 75 -7.88 -3.61 -0.71
CA VAL A 75 -8.26 -5.03 -0.53
C VAL A 75 -7.07 -5.92 -0.13
N GLY A 76 -5.86 -5.38 -0.02
CA GLY A 76 -4.69 -6.09 0.48
C GLY A 76 -3.97 -6.98 -0.54
N PHE A 77 -4.01 -6.65 -1.83
CA PHE A 77 -3.26 -7.42 -2.83
C PHE A 77 -1.74 -7.37 -2.65
N ASP A 78 -1.23 -6.33 -2.07
CA ASP A 78 0.16 -6.19 -1.69
C ASP A 78 0.60 -7.23 -0.65
N TYR A 79 -0.33 -7.74 0.19
CA TYR A 79 -0.07 -8.88 1.07
C TYR A 79 0.34 -10.13 0.30
N ILE A 80 -0.29 -10.37 -0.85
CA ILE A 80 0.07 -11.53 -1.70
C ILE A 80 1.52 -11.37 -2.18
N GLY A 81 1.85 -10.21 -2.75
CA GLY A 81 3.22 -9.92 -3.18
C GLY A 81 4.25 -10.03 -2.05
N ALA A 82 3.87 -9.59 -0.85
CA ALA A 82 4.71 -9.72 0.34
C ALA A 82 4.93 -11.20 0.73
N THR A 83 3.87 -12.01 0.76
CA THR A 83 3.97 -13.42 1.14
C THR A 83 4.70 -14.26 0.11
N GLU A 84 4.57 -13.98 -1.18
CA GLU A 84 5.31 -14.64 -2.25
C GLU A 84 6.83 -14.42 -2.12
N ASN A 85 7.26 -13.23 -1.68
CA ASN A 85 8.67 -12.88 -1.61
C ASN A 85 9.31 -13.14 -0.24
N PHE A 86 8.57 -13.00 0.86
CA PHE A 86 9.09 -13.15 2.22
C PHE A 86 8.54 -14.36 2.96
N GLY A 87 7.63 -15.12 2.35
CA GLY A 87 6.98 -16.30 2.92
C GLY A 87 5.76 -15.97 3.79
N SER A 88 4.98 -17.00 4.11
CA SER A 88 3.70 -16.88 4.84
C SER A 88 3.82 -16.38 6.29
N LYS A 89 5.03 -16.32 6.84
CA LYS A 89 5.30 -15.81 8.20
C LYS A 89 5.65 -14.32 8.25
N VAL A 90 5.45 -13.59 7.15
CA VAL A 90 5.63 -12.14 7.14
C VAL A 90 4.64 -11.47 8.10
N ILE A 91 5.13 -10.52 8.88
CA ILE A 91 4.24 -9.70 9.72
C ILE A 91 3.69 -8.60 8.84
N TYR A 92 2.37 -8.55 8.70
CA TYR A 92 1.69 -7.61 7.81
C TYR A 92 0.56 -6.88 8.53
N TYR A 93 0.59 -5.58 8.46
CA TYR A 93 -0.40 -4.67 9.03
C TYR A 93 -1.15 -3.96 7.91
N PRO A 94 -2.38 -4.41 7.59
CA PRO A 94 -3.23 -3.78 6.57
C PRO A 94 -3.86 -2.52 7.14
N ILE A 95 -3.42 -1.36 6.69
CA ILE A 95 -3.82 -0.07 7.21
C ILE A 95 -4.61 0.68 6.15
N ASP A 96 -5.85 1.06 6.47
CA ASP A 96 -6.71 1.86 5.62
C ASP A 96 -7.76 2.62 6.45
N GLU A 97 -8.28 3.73 5.94
CA GLU A 97 -9.38 4.43 6.58
C GLU A 97 -10.73 3.79 6.28
N CYS A 98 -10.84 3.08 5.18
CA CYS A 98 -12.08 2.47 4.74
C CYS A 98 -11.96 0.96 4.64
N ARG A 99 -13.02 0.26 4.99
CA ARG A 99 -13.21 -1.14 4.68
C ARG A 99 -13.98 -1.23 3.36
N TRP A 100 -13.48 -2.00 2.43
CA TRP A 100 -14.13 -2.16 1.13
C TRP A 100 -15.29 -3.14 1.21
N ALA A 101 -16.44 -2.83 0.59
CA ALA A 101 -17.63 -3.70 0.59
C ALA A 101 -17.35 -5.10 0.04
N ILE A 102 -16.44 -5.24 -0.92
CA ILE A 102 -16.05 -6.55 -1.47
C ILE A 102 -15.46 -7.50 -0.42
N MET A 103 -14.88 -6.97 0.66
CA MET A 103 -14.29 -7.77 1.75
C MET A 103 -15.32 -8.59 2.52
N ASP A 104 -16.59 -8.23 2.41
CA ASP A 104 -17.69 -8.95 3.05
C ASP A 104 -18.28 -10.08 2.19
N THR A 105 -17.86 -10.18 0.94
CA THR A 105 -18.29 -11.26 0.03
C THR A 105 -17.63 -12.59 0.38
N GLU A 106 -18.33 -13.69 0.09
CA GLU A 106 -17.78 -15.04 0.21
C GLU A 106 -16.56 -15.26 -0.70
N ASN A 107 -16.55 -14.63 -1.87
CA ASN A 107 -15.41 -14.68 -2.78
C ASN A 107 -14.13 -14.16 -2.12
N TYR A 108 -14.22 -13.02 -1.42
CA TYR A 108 -13.08 -12.45 -0.71
C TYR A 108 -12.66 -13.32 0.49
N LYS A 109 -13.63 -13.78 1.28
CA LYS A 109 -13.37 -14.59 2.49
C LYS A 109 -12.73 -15.94 2.16
N ASN A 110 -13.09 -16.52 1.02
CA ASN A 110 -12.62 -17.82 0.54
C ASN A 110 -11.50 -17.72 -0.52
N PHE A 111 -11.02 -16.50 -0.78
CA PHE A 111 -9.96 -16.30 -1.75
C PHE A 111 -8.65 -16.95 -1.29
N GLU A 112 -7.93 -17.56 -2.25
CA GLU A 112 -6.59 -18.12 -2.01
C GLU A 112 -5.59 -17.50 -3.01
N PRO A 113 -4.45 -16.98 -2.54
CA PRO A 113 -3.99 -16.96 -1.14
C PRO A 113 -4.83 -16.04 -0.25
N LYS A 114 -4.94 -16.36 1.04
CA LYS A 114 -5.78 -15.59 1.98
C LYS A 114 -5.42 -14.11 1.98
N LEU A 115 -6.44 -13.27 1.87
CA LEU A 115 -6.33 -11.82 1.99
C LEU A 115 -6.56 -11.36 3.44
N PRO A 116 -6.12 -10.14 3.79
CA PRO A 116 -6.35 -9.61 5.14
C PRO A 116 -7.83 -9.49 5.47
N LYS A 117 -8.26 -10.08 6.60
CA LYS A 117 -9.66 -10.06 7.03
C LYS A 117 -10.05 -8.80 7.80
N ARG A 118 -9.08 -8.09 8.34
CA ARG A 118 -9.29 -6.90 9.16
C ARG A 118 -8.43 -5.76 8.64
N ILE A 119 -8.98 -4.58 8.68
CA ILE A 119 -8.29 -3.33 8.35
C ILE A 119 -8.02 -2.58 9.66
N ILE A 120 -6.84 -2.01 9.77
CA ILE A 120 -6.37 -1.20 10.89
C ILE A 120 -6.50 0.26 10.48
N LYS A 121 -7.04 1.11 11.34
CA LYS A 121 -7.12 2.55 11.06
C LYS A 121 -5.73 3.19 11.09
N PHE A 122 -5.53 4.31 10.37
CA PHE A 122 -4.22 4.96 10.25
C PHE A 122 -3.59 5.28 11.60
N ASN A 123 -4.34 5.82 12.53
CA ASN A 123 -3.83 6.14 13.87
C ASN A 123 -3.34 4.91 14.63
N ASP A 124 -4.10 3.81 14.57
CA ASP A 124 -3.72 2.55 15.22
C ASP A 124 -2.51 1.92 14.53
N GLY A 125 -2.44 2.00 13.20
CA GLY A 125 -1.30 1.54 12.41
C GLY A 125 -0.01 2.29 12.77
N ILE A 126 -0.06 3.60 12.94
CA ILE A 126 1.08 4.41 13.38
C ILE A 126 1.48 4.07 14.82
N MET A 127 0.51 3.82 15.71
CA MET A 127 0.80 3.36 17.07
C MET A 127 1.53 2.01 17.05
N LEU A 128 1.04 1.03 16.29
CA LEU A 128 1.70 -0.26 16.11
C LEU A 128 3.10 -0.11 15.52
N LEU A 129 3.29 0.79 14.55
CA LEU A 129 4.60 1.11 14.00
C LEU A 129 5.55 1.59 15.11
N SER A 130 5.11 2.47 16.00
CA SER A 130 5.97 2.96 17.10
C SER A 130 6.47 1.84 18.03
N MET A 131 5.64 0.80 18.22
CA MET A 131 5.93 -0.35 19.09
C MET A 131 6.74 -1.45 18.37
N THR A 132 6.79 -1.45 17.06
CA THR A 132 7.48 -2.48 16.27
C THR A 132 8.99 -2.25 16.30
N PRO A 133 9.81 -3.29 16.44
CA PRO A 133 11.26 -3.15 16.38
C PRO A 133 11.74 -2.73 14.98
N ASN A 134 13.06 -2.66 14.81
CA ASN A 134 13.71 -2.31 13.53
C ASN A 134 13.25 -3.20 12.37
N ASN A 135 13.55 -2.78 11.14
CA ASN A 135 13.16 -3.41 9.85
C ASN A 135 11.66 -3.22 9.51
N ALA A 136 11.06 -2.13 9.98
CA ALA A 136 9.75 -1.74 9.51
C ALA A 136 9.80 -1.36 8.02
N VAL A 137 8.84 -1.86 7.26
CA VAL A 137 8.61 -1.51 5.86
C VAL A 137 7.29 -0.75 5.77
N LEU A 138 7.37 0.50 5.36
CA LEU A 138 6.21 1.34 5.16
C LEU A 138 5.87 1.36 3.67
N CYS A 139 4.75 0.78 3.32
CA CYS A 139 4.25 0.74 1.95
C CYS A 139 3.16 1.79 1.75
N PHE A 140 3.30 2.57 0.69
CA PHE A 140 2.37 3.63 0.30
C PHE A 140 1.95 3.42 -1.16
N PHE A 141 1.24 2.33 -1.41
CA PHE A 141 0.69 2.05 -2.73
C PHE A 141 -0.58 2.88 -2.94
N ASN A 142 -0.54 3.81 -3.88
CA ASN A 142 -1.64 4.71 -4.23
C ASN A 142 -2.19 5.60 -3.09
N SER A 143 -1.59 5.61 -1.91
CA SER A 143 -2.09 6.33 -0.72
C SER A 143 -1.21 7.49 -0.26
N LEU A 144 -0.02 7.60 -0.82
CA LEU A 144 0.97 8.59 -0.37
C LEU A 144 0.44 10.02 -0.46
N PHE A 145 -0.30 10.33 -1.52
CA PHE A 145 -0.91 11.65 -1.70
C PHE A 145 -1.86 11.99 -0.54
N THR A 146 -2.78 11.09 -0.19
CA THR A 146 -3.74 11.33 0.90
C THR A 146 -3.04 11.59 2.24
N ILE A 147 -1.99 10.82 2.52
CA ILE A 147 -1.22 10.97 3.77
C ILE A 147 -0.41 12.27 3.75
N SER A 148 0.17 12.64 2.62
CA SER A 148 0.98 13.86 2.48
C SER A 148 0.19 15.13 2.74
N GLN A 149 -1.11 15.12 2.46
CA GLN A 149 -2.04 16.23 2.71
C GLN A 149 -2.47 16.34 4.19
N ASN A 150 -2.23 15.31 5.00
CA ASN A 150 -2.69 15.28 6.39
C ASN A 150 -1.52 15.56 7.36
N THR A 151 -1.42 16.80 7.83
CA THR A 151 -0.35 17.24 8.73
C THR A 151 -0.30 16.46 10.05
N ASP A 152 -1.45 16.08 10.61
CA ASP A 152 -1.51 15.30 11.86
C ASP A 152 -0.93 13.89 11.65
N LEU A 153 -1.32 13.20 10.59
CA LEU A 153 -0.77 11.89 10.24
C LEU A 153 0.73 11.97 9.95
N LYS A 154 1.17 13.01 9.23
CA LYS A 154 2.59 13.27 8.98
C LYS A 154 3.39 13.40 10.30
N ASN A 155 2.91 14.20 11.24
CA ASN A 155 3.57 14.40 12.51
C ASN A 155 3.61 13.12 13.37
N LYS A 156 2.51 12.38 13.44
CA LYS A 156 2.45 11.09 14.14
C LYS A 156 3.40 10.07 13.53
N LEU A 157 3.46 9.98 12.21
CA LEU A 157 4.38 9.09 11.51
C LEU A 157 5.84 9.47 11.80
N LEU A 158 6.16 10.77 11.79
CA LEU A 158 7.48 11.28 12.15
C LEU A 158 7.88 10.86 13.57
N LEU A 159 6.97 10.99 14.54
CA LEU A 159 7.21 10.57 15.92
C LEU A 159 7.46 9.07 16.03
N ALA A 160 6.65 8.25 15.35
CA ALA A 160 6.82 6.80 15.33
C ALA A 160 8.18 6.37 14.76
N LEU A 161 8.66 7.06 13.72
CA LEU A 161 9.94 6.76 13.08
C LEU A 161 11.16 7.27 13.84
N LYS A 162 11.02 8.26 14.71
CA LYS A 162 12.15 8.77 15.54
C LYS A 162 12.82 7.68 16.38
N SER A 163 12.08 6.69 16.82
CA SER A 163 12.60 5.56 17.61
C SER A 163 13.24 4.44 16.77
N LYS A 164 13.10 4.48 15.45
CA LYS A 164 13.63 3.44 14.55
C LYS A 164 15.07 3.71 14.15
N ASN A 165 15.88 2.67 14.14
CA ASN A 165 17.25 2.75 13.61
C ASN A 165 17.25 2.51 12.10
N ASN A 166 16.45 1.53 11.63
CA ASN A 166 16.31 1.19 10.24
C ASN A 166 14.85 1.10 9.86
N PHE A 167 14.50 1.59 8.68
CA PHE A 167 13.19 1.39 8.06
C PHE A 167 13.30 1.54 6.55
N TYR A 168 12.28 1.04 5.85
CA TYR A 168 12.17 1.15 4.40
C TYR A 168 10.86 1.87 4.07
N PHE A 169 10.94 2.85 3.17
CA PHE A 169 9.76 3.34 2.45
C PHE A 169 9.68 2.64 1.12
N VAL A 170 8.49 2.20 0.78
CA VAL A 170 8.18 1.57 -0.49
C VAL A 170 7.00 2.32 -1.09
N CYS A 171 7.18 2.86 -2.28
CA CYS A 171 6.16 3.60 -3.01
C CYS A 171 6.15 3.15 -4.45
N ASP A 172 4.97 3.13 -5.05
CA ASP A 172 4.82 3.02 -6.48
C ASP A 172 4.36 4.36 -7.06
N PHE A 173 4.77 4.64 -8.29
CA PHE A 173 4.33 5.80 -9.02
C PHE A 173 3.97 5.40 -10.43
N THR A 174 2.79 5.80 -10.85
CA THR A 174 2.45 5.83 -12.26
C THR A 174 3.07 7.10 -12.82
N VAL A 175 4.14 6.98 -13.61
CA VAL A 175 4.85 8.14 -14.12
C VAL A 175 4.71 8.19 -15.63
N ASN A 176 4.20 9.30 -16.13
CA ASN A 176 4.46 9.72 -17.48
C ASN A 176 5.96 10.05 -17.61
N ASN A 177 6.68 9.23 -18.32
CA ASN A 177 8.06 9.34 -18.87
C ASN A 177 9.15 10.17 -18.14
N ASN A 178 8.85 11.02 -17.19
CA ASN A 178 9.81 11.81 -16.43
C ASN A 178 9.75 11.43 -14.95
N PHE A 179 10.85 10.96 -14.42
CA PHE A 179 11.09 10.42 -13.09
C PHE A 179 10.84 11.41 -11.92
N HIS A 180 9.81 12.19 -11.98
CA HIS A 180 9.46 13.07 -10.89
C HIS A 180 8.27 12.49 -10.13
N LEU A 181 8.47 12.19 -8.84
CA LEU A 181 7.38 12.14 -7.89
C LEU A 181 6.52 13.37 -8.06
N PRO A 182 5.19 13.27 -7.99
CA PRO A 182 4.38 14.47 -7.83
C PRO A 182 4.98 15.29 -6.69
N THR A 183 5.11 16.59 -6.89
CA THR A 183 5.90 17.48 -6.03
C THR A 183 5.52 17.35 -4.55
N VAL A 184 4.24 17.16 -4.27
CA VAL A 184 3.70 17.08 -2.89
C VAL A 184 4.16 15.82 -2.16
N GLU A 185 4.14 14.67 -2.82
CA GLU A 185 4.61 13.41 -2.23
C GLU A 185 6.12 13.41 -2.07
N GLN A 186 6.82 13.98 -3.03
CA GLN A 186 8.27 14.15 -2.96
C GLN A 186 8.66 15.02 -1.78
N ASP A 187 8.02 16.18 -1.64
CA ASP A 187 8.26 17.10 -0.54
C ASP A 187 7.94 16.46 0.81
N PHE A 188 6.84 15.70 0.90
CA PHE A 188 6.50 14.96 2.11
C PHE A 188 7.59 13.99 2.52
N ILE A 189 8.10 13.18 1.60
CA ILE A 189 9.18 12.22 1.88
C ILE A 189 10.47 12.94 2.26
N TYR A 190 10.86 13.97 1.52
CA TYR A 190 12.06 14.74 1.82
C TYR A 190 11.98 15.44 3.18
N ASP A 191 10.85 16.07 3.50
CA ASP A 191 10.62 16.70 4.78
C ASP A 191 10.71 15.69 5.93
N LEU A 192 10.12 14.51 5.74
CA LEU A 192 10.14 13.45 6.73
C LEU A 192 11.58 12.97 6.97
N LEU A 193 12.34 12.68 5.92
CA LEU A 193 13.72 12.23 6.00
C LEU A 193 14.64 13.30 6.60
N LYS A 194 14.47 14.56 6.22
CA LYS A 194 15.19 15.70 6.77
C LYS A 194 14.92 15.89 8.28
N ALA A 195 13.64 15.81 8.66
CA ALA A 195 13.23 15.95 10.06
C ALA A 195 13.76 14.80 10.95
N LEU A 196 13.92 13.60 10.39
CA LEU A 196 14.50 12.46 11.08
C LEU A 196 16.03 12.51 11.17
N LYS A 197 16.70 13.40 10.41
CA LYS A 197 18.17 13.54 10.36
C LYS A 197 18.88 12.20 10.06
N ILE A 198 18.34 11.42 9.15
CA ILE A 198 18.88 10.11 8.78
C ILE A 198 19.50 10.15 7.41
N LYS A 199 20.48 9.29 7.18
CA LYS A 199 20.96 9.01 5.83
C LYS A 199 19.98 8.08 5.15
N PHE A 200 19.79 8.26 3.85
CA PHE A 200 18.93 7.41 3.04
C PHE A 200 19.60 7.11 1.69
N THR A 201 19.24 5.96 1.18
CA THR A 201 19.57 5.56 -0.19
C THR A 201 18.29 5.30 -0.96
N PHE A 202 18.31 5.63 -2.25
CA PHE A 202 17.20 5.37 -3.14
C PHE A 202 17.55 4.22 -4.06
N LYS A 203 16.59 3.32 -4.27
CA LYS A 203 16.60 2.41 -5.39
C LYS A 203 15.36 2.67 -6.22
N LYS A 204 15.58 3.01 -7.49
CA LYS A 204 14.54 3.13 -8.51
C LYS A 204 14.56 1.90 -9.39
N PHE A 205 13.42 1.43 -9.81
CA PHE A 205 13.29 0.26 -10.69
C PHE A 205 12.03 0.38 -11.54
N ASP A 206 12.02 -0.29 -12.67
CA ASP A 206 10.87 -0.30 -13.58
C ASP A 206 9.83 -1.32 -13.10
N ILE A 207 8.57 -0.92 -13.12
CA ILE A 207 7.40 -1.77 -12.86
C ILE A 207 6.37 -1.50 -13.95
N LEU A 208 5.92 -2.53 -14.66
CA LEU A 208 4.91 -2.42 -15.71
C LEU A 208 4.83 -1.02 -16.36
N ASP A 209 3.76 -0.27 -16.08
CA ASP A 209 3.52 1.08 -16.63
C ASP A 209 4.02 2.21 -15.72
N GLY A 210 4.95 1.92 -14.82
CA GLY A 210 5.39 2.91 -13.83
C GLY A 210 6.79 2.66 -13.31
N LYS A 211 7.09 3.34 -12.22
CA LYS A 211 8.36 3.23 -11.50
C LYS A 211 8.09 2.91 -10.04
N GLY A 212 8.89 2.02 -9.48
CA GLY A 212 8.96 1.77 -8.05
C GLY A 212 10.13 2.53 -7.42
N ILE A 213 9.95 2.97 -6.20
CA ILE A 213 11.02 3.57 -5.40
C ILE A 213 11.06 2.89 -4.05
N ILE A 214 12.25 2.45 -3.67
CA ILE A 214 12.54 1.96 -2.33
C ILE A 214 13.53 2.91 -1.70
N ILE A 215 13.17 3.44 -0.54
CA ILE A 215 14.00 4.34 0.24
C ILE A 215 14.39 3.62 1.52
N LEU A 216 15.66 3.41 1.72
CA LEU A 216 16.19 2.88 2.95
C LEU A 216 16.63 4.04 3.84
N GLY A 217 15.97 4.20 4.98
CA GLY A 217 16.39 5.08 6.05
C GLY A 217 17.25 4.33 7.07
N ASN A 218 18.43 4.86 7.38
CA ASN A 218 19.34 4.30 8.36
C ASN A 218 19.90 5.42 9.25
N LYS A 219 19.73 5.26 10.55
CA LYS A 219 20.44 6.07 11.54
C LYS A 219 21.81 5.43 11.75
N ARG A 220 22.85 6.21 11.56
CA ARG A 220 24.19 5.83 11.98
C ARG A 220 24.39 6.15 13.45
#